data_14f14a263f64e77f5b1a8da795e59671
#
_entry.id   14f14a263f64e77f5b1a8da795e59671
#
_cell.length_a   1.000
_cell.length_b   1.000
_cell.length_c   1.000
_cell.angle_alpha   90.00
_cell.angle_beta   90.00
_cell.angle_gamma   90.00
#
_symmetry.space_group_name_H-M   'P 1'
#
loop_
_entity.id
_entity.type
_entity.pdbx_description
1 polymer ?
#
loop_
_entity_poly.entity_id
_entity_poly.type
_entity_poly.pdbx_seq_one_letter_code
_entity_poly.pdbx_strand_id
1 'polypeptide(L)'
;EPSVSVVKPQENLPVNKAGLPVNLESVADSQPGLVLGPLIGAVVQRAVKTHPSVKATVAKKFSSEYEVDSQVAGYFPSVDLESGIGFEDSEIVNRESDTLLRSEAKISLRQLVFDGWETSSRVSVAKANLKAATAVLGAQQQETSLQAAASYIDVFRSKKFVALAKKNLKNHKELGQRIKKRAQTGYGNKANLAQVNARIALANARLIRFQGELDTATAQYQESVD
;
A
#
# COMPACT_ATOMS: atom_id res chain seq x y z
N GLU A 1 -11.65 -9.92 -37.71
CA GLU A 1 -11.46 -9.95 -36.23
C GLU A 1 -9.97 -10.07 -35.93
N PRO A 2 -9.30 -9.08 -35.33
CA PRO A 2 -7.93 -9.22 -34.88
C PRO A 2 -7.92 -9.90 -33.51
N SER A 3 -7.29 -11.07 -33.45
CA SER A 3 -7.02 -11.81 -32.22
C SER A 3 -6.09 -11.01 -31.31
N VAL A 4 -6.62 -10.51 -30.20
CA VAL A 4 -5.84 -9.92 -29.10
C VAL A 4 -5.15 -11.06 -28.36
N SER A 5 -3.84 -11.23 -28.57
CA SER A 5 -3.02 -12.13 -27.77
C SER A 5 -2.89 -11.59 -26.36
N VAL A 6 -3.54 -12.23 -25.42
CA VAL A 6 -3.40 -11.96 -23.97
C VAL A 6 -1.98 -12.37 -23.56
N VAL A 7 -1.12 -11.39 -23.35
CA VAL A 7 0.21 -11.60 -22.75
C VAL A 7 0.01 -12.02 -21.29
N LYS A 8 0.37 -13.27 -20.96
CA LYS A 8 0.39 -13.77 -19.58
C LYS A 8 1.30 -12.90 -18.71
N PRO A 9 0.88 -12.50 -17.50
CA PRO A 9 1.76 -11.78 -16.58
C PRO A 9 2.97 -12.65 -16.22
N GLN A 10 4.17 -12.13 -16.40
CA GLN A 10 5.39 -12.79 -15.87
C GLN A 10 5.40 -12.67 -14.35
N GLU A 11 5.14 -13.77 -13.69
CA GLU A 11 5.26 -13.95 -12.24
C GLU A 11 6.76 -14.01 -11.89
N ASN A 12 7.26 -13.09 -11.07
CA ASN A 12 8.62 -13.00 -10.52
C ASN A 12 9.71 -12.34 -11.38
N LEU A 13 9.66 -11.02 -11.51
CA LEU A 13 10.85 -10.25 -11.86
C LEU A 13 11.76 -10.09 -10.63
N PRO A 14 13.07 -10.42 -10.72
CA PRO A 14 14.00 -10.20 -9.62
C PRO A 14 14.13 -8.70 -9.32
N VAL A 15 14.03 -8.33 -8.05
CA VAL A 15 14.17 -6.95 -7.56
C VAL A 15 15.54 -6.75 -6.91
N ASN A 16 16.12 -5.57 -7.03
CA ASN A 16 17.36 -5.21 -6.30
C ASN A 16 17.07 -4.90 -4.82
N LYS A 17 18.12 -4.62 -4.03
CA LYS A 17 18.01 -4.27 -2.59
C LYS A 17 17.10 -3.06 -2.29
N ALA A 18 16.77 -2.25 -3.29
CA ALA A 18 15.85 -1.11 -3.18
C ALA A 18 14.41 -1.45 -3.65
N GLY A 19 14.09 -2.75 -3.87
CA GLY A 19 12.77 -3.18 -4.33
C GLY A 19 12.47 -2.86 -5.81
N LEU A 20 13.46 -2.36 -6.57
CA LEU A 20 13.29 -2.02 -7.99
C LEU A 20 13.56 -3.24 -8.86
N PRO A 21 12.82 -3.45 -9.97
CA PRO A 21 13.12 -4.51 -10.94
C PRO A 21 14.56 -4.35 -11.47
N VAL A 22 15.32 -5.45 -11.46
CA VAL A 22 16.78 -5.47 -11.73
C VAL A 22 17.15 -4.98 -13.13
N ASN A 23 16.22 -4.94 -14.07
CA ASN A 23 16.52 -4.70 -15.48
C ASN A 23 16.36 -3.24 -15.97
N LEU A 24 16.38 -2.25 -15.05
CA LEU A 24 16.24 -0.83 -15.42
C LEU A 24 17.46 -0.27 -16.16
N GLU A 25 18.64 -0.88 -16.04
CA GLU A 25 19.85 -0.37 -16.67
C GLU A 25 20.01 -0.78 -18.15
N SER A 26 19.54 -1.98 -18.51
CA SER A 26 19.60 -2.47 -19.91
C SER A 26 18.46 -1.92 -20.80
N VAL A 27 17.38 -1.44 -20.18
CA VAL A 27 16.17 -0.96 -20.87
C VAL A 27 16.26 0.53 -21.22
N ALA A 28 17.26 1.24 -20.69
CA ALA A 28 17.38 2.70 -20.89
C ALA A 28 17.74 3.10 -22.33
N ASP A 29 18.16 2.18 -23.17
CA ASP A 29 18.62 2.44 -24.56
C ASP A 29 17.64 2.02 -25.65
N SER A 30 16.59 1.26 -25.31
CA SER A 30 15.58 0.81 -26.28
C SER A 30 14.24 1.50 -26.00
N GLN A 31 13.78 2.32 -26.87
CA GLN A 31 12.46 3.02 -26.91
C GLN A 31 11.71 3.10 -25.57
N PRO A 32 11.81 4.21 -24.81
CA PRO A 32 11.36 4.27 -23.43
C PRO A 32 9.85 4.06 -23.20
N GLY A 33 9.03 4.20 -24.24
CA GLY A 33 7.58 4.06 -24.11
C GLY A 33 7.05 2.63 -24.09
N LEU A 34 7.75 1.68 -24.74
CA LEU A 34 7.24 0.31 -24.92
C LEU A 34 7.55 -0.62 -23.72
N VAL A 35 8.53 -0.29 -22.92
CA VAL A 35 9.05 -1.15 -21.84
C VAL A 35 8.62 -0.69 -20.46
N LEU A 36 8.19 0.56 -20.29
CA LEU A 36 7.67 1.08 -19.02
C LEU A 36 6.33 0.42 -18.62
N GLY A 37 5.47 0.11 -19.58
CA GLY A 37 4.15 -0.44 -19.29
C GLY A 37 4.16 -1.77 -18.52
N PRO A 38 4.87 -2.81 -18.93
CA PRO A 38 4.97 -4.08 -18.19
C PRO A 38 5.61 -3.94 -16.81
N LEU A 39 6.61 -3.05 -16.68
CA LEU A 39 7.30 -2.78 -15.43
C LEU A 39 6.40 -2.05 -14.42
N ILE A 40 5.62 -1.06 -14.87
CA ILE A 40 4.63 -0.36 -14.04
C ILE A 40 3.56 -1.35 -13.57
N GLY A 41 3.07 -2.23 -14.47
CA GLY A 41 2.10 -3.25 -14.12
C GLY A 41 2.57 -4.17 -12.98
N ALA A 42 3.82 -4.62 -13.02
CA ALA A 42 4.41 -5.46 -11.98
C ALA A 42 4.52 -4.72 -10.63
N VAL A 43 4.92 -3.44 -10.65
CA VAL A 43 5.00 -2.59 -9.46
C VAL A 43 3.62 -2.38 -8.85
N VAL A 44 2.62 -2.06 -9.65
CA VAL A 44 1.23 -1.87 -9.21
C VAL A 44 0.67 -3.15 -8.59
N GLN A 45 0.86 -4.30 -9.23
CA GLN A 45 0.41 -5.58 -8.69
C GLN A 45 1.07 -5.91 -7.35
N ARG A 46 2.36 -5.62 -7.20
CA ARG A 46 3.05 -5.78 -5.93
C ARG A 46 2.45 -4.86 -4.87
N ALA A 47 2.34 -3.56 -5.13
CA ALA A 47 1.78 -2.60 -4.20
C ALA A 47 0.38 -2.99 -3.72
N VAL A 48 -0.53 -3.38 -4.62
CA VAL A 48 -1.89 -3.81 -4.25
C VAL A 48 -1.88 -5.06 -3.37
N LYS A 49 -0.90 -5.96 -3.52
CA LYS A 49 -0.79 -7.19 -2.70
C LYS A 49 -0.15 -6.94 -1.33
N THR A 50 0.83 -6.04 -1.26
CA THR A 50 1.67 -5.87 -0.04
C THR A 50 1.27 -4.70 0.82
N HIS A 51 0.72 -3.64 0.24
CA HIS A 51 0.49 -2.37 0.91
C HIS A 51 -0.45 -2.51 2.13
N PRO A 52 -0.07 -2.00 3.31
CA PRO A 52 -0.83 -2.16 4.55
C PRO A 52 -2.25 -1.61 4.47
N SER A 53 -2.46 -0.47 3.78
CA SER A 53 -3.80 0.13 3.65
C SER A 53 -4.78 -0.75 2.87
N VAL A 54 -4.30 -1.47 1.83
CA VAL A 54 -5.12 -2.43 1.10
C VAL A 54 -5.45 -3.63 1.98
N LYS A 55 -4.47 -4.16 2.73
CA LYS A 55 -4.72 -5.25 3.69
C LYS A 55 -5.73 -4.87 4.76
N ALA A 56 -5.65 -3.62 5.28
CA ALA A 56 -6.60 -3.10 6.25
C ALA A 56 -8.03 -3.03 5.67
N THR A 57 -8.18 -2.57 4.43
CA THR A 57 -9.51 -2.53 3.78
C THR A 57 -10.04 -3.91 3.41
N VAL A 58 -9.17 -4.86 3.07
CA VAL A 58 -9.53 -6.29 2.91
C VAL A 58 -10.06 -6.86 4.22
N ALA A 59 -9.37 -6.63 5.35
CA ALA A 59 -9.84 -7.06 6.66
C ALA A 59 -11.18 -6.42 7.03
N LYS A 60 -11.39 -5.13 6.69
CA LYS A 60 -12.67 -4.44 6.89
C LYS A 60 -13.81 -5.05 6.07
N LYS A 61 -13.52 -5.44 4.81
CA LYS A 61 -14.49 -6.15 3.98
C LYS A 61 -14.87 -7.49 4.63
N PHE A 62 -13.90 -8.29 5.07
CA PHE A 62 -14.18 -9.56 5.79
C PHE A 62 -14.99 -9.33 7.07
N SER A 63 -14.67 -8.30 7.85
CA SER A 63 -15.48 -7.92 9.02
C SER A 63 -16.94 -7.68 8.64
N SER A 64 -17.20 -7.01 7.51
CA SER A 64 -18.57 -6.77 7.02
C SER A 64 -19.24 -8.04 6.48
N GLU A 65 -18.47 -9.01 5.95
CA GLU A 65 -19.01 -10.34 5.56
C GLU A 65 -19.47 -11.10 6.79
N TYR A 66 -18.66 -11.19 7.83
CA TYR A 66 -19.05 -11.84 9.09
C TYR A 66 -20.19 -11.12 9.81
N GLU A 67 -20.32 -9.80 9.63
CA GLU A 67 -21.47 -9.06 10.14
C GLU A 67 -22.78 -9.51 9.46
N VAL A 68 -22.73 -9.77 8.15
CA VAL A 68 -23.90 -10.35 7.46
C VAL A 68 -24.26 -11.71 8.05
N ASP A 69 -23.27 -12.58 8.27
CA ASP A 69 -23.50 -13.91 8.84
C ASP A 69 -24.05 -13.81 10.28
N SER A 70 -23.53 -12.86 11.06
CA SER A 70 -24.03 -12.56 12.41
C SER A 70 -25.50 -12.13 12.40
N GLN A 71 -25.91 -11.28 11.47
CA GLN A 71 -27.31 -10.86 11.35
C GLN A 71 -28.22 -11.99 10.82
N VAL A 72 -27.71 -12.84 9.93
CA VAL A 72 -28.40 -14.03 9.44
C VAL A 72 -28.61 -15.04 10.57
N ALA A 73 -27.70 -15.11 11.54
CA ALA A 73 -27.86 -15.96 12.72
C ALA A 73 -29.16 -15.67 13.51
N GLY A 74 -29.70 -14.45 13.42
CA GLY A 74 -30.98 -14.09 14.01
C GLY A 74 -32.19 -14.91 13.49
N TYR A 75 -32.07 -15.59 12.35
CA TYR A 75 -33.10 -16.52 11.84
C TYR A 75 -33.01 -17.91 12.48
N PHE A 76 -31.93 -18.24 13.15
CA PHE A 76 -31.73 -19.56 13.75
C PHE A 76 -32.13 -19.56 15.23
N PRO A 77 -32.45 -20.76 15.81
CA PRO A 77 -32.75 -20.88 17.22
C PRO A 77 -31.49 -20.62 18.07
N SER A 78 -31.64 -19.91 19.19
CA SER A 78 -30.62 -19.84 20.23
C SER A 78 -30.75 -21.00 21.20
N VAL A 79 -29.61 -21.57 21.60
CA VAL A 79 -29.53 -22.62 22.63
C VAL A 79 -28.70 -22.07 23.77
N ASP A 80 -29.32 -21.95 24.92
CA ASP A 80 -28.68 -21.44 26.14
C ASP A 80 -28.56 -22.57 27.15
N LEU A 81 -27.36 -22.77 27.74
CA LEU A 81 -27.10 -23.67 28.84
C LEU A 81 -26.75 -22.85 30.08
N GLU A 82 -27.61 -22.89 31.07
CA GLU A 82 -27.40 -22.27 32.37
C GLU A 82 -27.10 -23.35 33.41
N SER A 83 -26.09 -23.18 34.25
CA SER A 83 -25.81 -24.05 35.37
C SER A 83 -25.47 -23.20 36.60
N GLY A 84 -26.03 -23.57 37.72
CA GLY A 84 -25.83 -22.89 38.99
C GLY A 84 -25.64 -23.86 40.13
N ILE A 85 -24.79 -23.48 41.10
CA ILE A 85 -24.63 -24.14 42.39
C ILE A 85 -24.81 -23.06 43.44
N GLY A 86 -25.71 -23.26 44.39
CA GLY A 86 -25.99 -22.31 45.44
C GLY A 86 -26.46 -23.02 46.72
N PHE A 87 -26.46 -22.30 47.82
CA PHE A 87 -27.09 -22.72 49.07
C PHE A 87 -28.46 -22.07 49.13
N GLU A 88 -29.49 -22.88 49.41
CA GLU A 88 -30.86 -22.40 49.62
C GLU A 88 -31.17 -22.54 51.09
N ASP A 89 -31.45 -21.42 51.73
CA ASP A 89 -31.92 -21.35 53.11
C ASP A 89 -33.42 -21.09 53.10
N SER A 90 -34.19 -22.07 53.57
CA SER A 90 -35.65 -21.97 53.62
C SER A 90 -36.12 -21.91 55.06
N GLU A 91 -36.58 -20.72 55.46
CA GLU A 91 -37.20 -20.51 56.77
C GLU A 91 -38.69 -20.83 56.67
N ILE A 92 -39.07 -21.99 57.20
CA ILE A 92 -40.47 -22.41 57.30
C ILE A 92 -40.93 -22.24 58.77
N VAL A 93 -42.01 -21.53 58.96
CA VAL A 93 -42.61 -21.33 60.34
C VAL A 93 -42.90 -22.68 60.97
N ASN A 94 -42.28 -22.94 62.13
CA ASN A 94 -42.33 -24.18 62.92
C ASN A 94 -41.46 -25.36 62.46
N ARG A 95 -40.37 -25.12 61.72
CA ARG A 95 -39.37 -26.11 61.38
C ARG A 95 -37.95 -25.49 61.55
N GLU A 96 -36.96 -26.28 61.95
CA GLU A 96 -35.58 -25.83 61.94
C GLU A 96 -35.17 -25.45 60.53
N SER A 97 -34.45 -24.32 60.38
CA SER A 97 -33.90 -23.89 59.08
C SER A 97 -32.87 -24.92 58.63
N ASP A 98 -33.06 -25.46 57.44
CA ASP A 98 -32.17 -26.44 56.83
C ASP A 98 -31.51 -25.80 55.62
N THR A 99 -30.19 -25.72 55.62
CA THR A 99 -29.41 -25.18 54.51
C THR A 99 -29.14 -26.31 53.54
N LEU A 100 -29.75 -26.27 52.38
CA LEU A 100 -29.59 -27.29 51.34
C LEU A 100 -28.69 -26.80 50.23
N LEU A 101 -27.79 -27.68 49.77
CA LEU A 101 -27.01 -27.44 48.52
C LEU A 101 -27.95 -27.63 47.33
N ARG A 102 -28.20 -26.54 46.60
CA ARG A 102 -28.98 -26.55 45.35
C ARG A 102 -28.04 -26.60 44.19
N SER A 103 -28.19 -27.58 43.32
CA SER A 103 -27.56 -27.62 41.99
C SER A 103 -28.63 -27.64 40.92
N GLU A 104 -28.50 -26.77 39.96
CA GLU A 104 -29.44 -26.71 38.84
C GLU A 104 -28.69 -26.65 37.52
N ALA A 105 -29.25 -27.31 36.48
CA ALA A 105 -28.83 -27.19 35.10
C ALA A 105 -30.07 -27.03 34.23
N LYS A 106 -30.06 -26.02 33.37
CA LYS A 106 -31.18 -25.69 32.48
C LYS A 106 -30.68 -25.54 31.05
N ILE A 107 -31.31 -26.24 30.14
CA ILE A 107 -31.12 -26.04 28.69
C ILE A 107 -32.38 -25.36 28.17
N SER A 108 -32.22 -24.23 27.51
CA SER A 108 -33.32 -23.53 26.86
C SER A 108 -33.05 -23.36 25.36
N LEU A 109 -34.07 -23.64 24.55
CA LEU A 109 -34.10 -23.40 23.12
C LEU A 109 -35.14 -22.30 22.85
N ARG A 110 -34.70 -21.23 22.17
CA ARG A 110 -35.56 -20.12 21.80
C ARG A 110 -35.50 -19.92 20.28
N GLN A 111 -36.64 -20.04 19.62
CA GLN A 111 -36.82 -19.78 18.19
C GLN A 111 -37.69 -18.55 18.00
N LEU A 112 -37.16 -17.54 17.31
CA LEU A 112 -37.92 -16.38 16.87
C LEU A 112 -38.74 -16.79 15.65
N VAL A 113 -40.07 -16.66 15.72
CA VAL A 113 -40.96 -17.02 14.64
C VAL A 113 -41.36 -15.81 13.77
N PHE A 114 -41.56 -14.68 14.44
CA PHE A 114 -41.89 -13.42 13.76
C PHE A 114 -41.46 -12.23 14.64
N ASP A 115 -40.81 -11.25 14.03
CA ASP A 115 -40.25 -10.05 14.69
C ASP A 115 -40.66 -8.73 14.00
N GLY A 116 -41.73 -8.76 13.20
CA GLY A 116 -42.12 -7.56 12.46
C GLY A 116 -41.12 -7.14 11.36
N TRP A 117 -40.38 -8.07 10.78
CA TRP A 117 -39.37 -7.85 9.73
C TRP A 117 -38.06 -7.22 10.23
N GLU A 118 -37.82 -7.16 11.55
CA GLU A 118 -36.61 -6.56 12.13
C GLU A 118 -35.35 -7.29 11.68
N THR A 119 -35.29 -8.61 11.82
CA THR A 119 -34.15 -9.43 11.37
C THR A 119 -33.90 -9.27 9.88
N SER A 120 -34.93 -9.29 9.05
CA SER A 120 -34.82 -9.09 7.60
C SER A 120 -34.25 -7.72 7.24
N SER A 121 -34.68 -6.68 7.94
CA SER A 121 -34.15 -5.32 7.77
C SER A 121 -32.69 -5.21 8.20
N ARG A 122 -32.32 -5.81 9.33
CA ARG A 122 -30.93 -5.85 9.81
C ARG A 122 -29.99 -6.55 8.81
N VAL A 123 -30.41 -7.70 8.28
CA VAL A 123 -29.66 -8.42 7.23
C VAL A 123 -29.51 -7.56 5.97
N SER A 124 -30.57 -6.83 5.58
CA SER A 124 -30.51 -5.93 4.43
C SER A 124 -29.52 -4.78 4.62
N VAL A 125 -29.51 -4.19 5.81
CA VAL A 125 -28.52 -3.15 6.19
C VAL A 125 -27.10 -3.72 6.18
N ALA A 126 -26.87 -4.90 6.78
CA ALA A 126 -25.55 -5.54 6.78
C ALA A 126 -25.06 -5.84 5.35
N LYS A 127 -25.93 -6.32 4.45
CA LYS A 127 -25.60 -6.53 3.03
C LYS A 127 -25.27 -5.22 2.31
N ALA A 128 -25.97 -4.13 2.61
CA ALA A 128 -25.66 -2.81 2.06
C ALA A 128 -24.28 -2.32 2.54
N ASN A 129 -23.97 -2.52 3.82
CA ASN A 129 -22.65 -2.19 4.40
C ASN A 129 -21.53 -3.02 3.77
N LEU A 130 -21.71 -4.31 3.52
CA LEU A 130 -20.77 -5.16 2.81
C LEU A 130 -20.52 -4.65 1.38
N LYS A 131 -21.56 -4.25 0.67
CA LYS A 131 -21.43 -3.64 -0.67
C LYS A 131 -20.62 -2.34 -0.61
N ALA A 132 -20.88 -1.50 0.38
CA ALA A 132 -20.11 -0.28 0.62
C ALA A 132 -18.64 -0.58 0.93
N ALA A 133 -18.34 -1.53 1.83
CA ALA A 133 -16.99 -1.96 2.16
C ALA A 133 -16.25 -2.53 0.94
N THR A 134 -16.94 -3.25 0.06
CA THR A 134 -16.38 -3.76 -1.20
C THR A 134 -16.02 -2.64 -2.17
N ALA A 135 -16.85 -1.60 -2.26
CA ALA A 135 -16.56 -0.42 -3.08
C ALA A 135 -15.35 0.38 -2.52
N VAL A 136 -15.27 0.52 -1.19
CA VAL A 136 -14.12 1.16 -0.52
C VAL A 136 -12.83 0.40 -0.79
N LEU A 137 -12.85 -0.94 -0.77
CA LEU A 137 -11.70 -1.76 -1.14
C LEU A 137 -11.26 -1.49 -2.58
N GLY A 138 -12.19 -1.43 -3.53
CA GLY A 138 -11.89 -1.09 -4.92
C GLY A 138 -11.26 0.30 -5.07
N ALA A 139 -11.78 1.30 -4.36
CA ALA A 139 -11.23 2.66 -4.34
C ALA A 139 -9.80 2.68 -3.76
N GLN A 140 -9.57 1.97 -2.65
CA GLN A 140 -8.24 1.88 -2.03
C GLN A 140 -7.21 1.20 -2.94
N GLN A 141 -7.62 0.13 -3.65
CA GLN A 141 -6.76 -0.53 -4.64
C GLN A 141 -6.39 0.40 -5.79
N GLN A 142 -7.33 1.21 -6.28
CA GLN A 142 -7.06 2.19 -7.34
C GLN A 142 -6.12 3.30 -6.86
N GLU A 143 -6.34 3.83 -5.66
CA GLU A 143 -5.49 4.85 -5.04
C GLU A 143 -4.06 4.35 -4.87
N THR A 144 -3.88 3.17 -4.26
CA THR A 144 -2.56 2.54 -4.09
C THR A 144 -1.89 2.27 -5.45
N SER A 145 -2.65 1.84 -6.44
CA SER A 145 -2.15 1.60 -7.80
C SER A 145 -1.62 2.88 -8.44
N LEU A 146 -2.36 3.97 -8.32
CA LEU A 146 -1.97 5.28 -8.85
C LEU A 146 -0.72 5.81 -8.14
N GLN A 147 -0.69 5.74 -6.82
CA GLN A 147 0.45 6.19 -6.02
C GLN A 147 1.73 5.41 -6.34
N ALA A 148 1.64 4.08 -6.44
CA ALA A 148 2.77 3.23 -6.82
C ALA A 148 3.26 3.51 -8.25
N ALA A 149 2.36 3.72 -9.20
CA ALA A 149 2.74 4.09 -10.57
C ALA A 149 3.42 5.47 -10.62
N ALA A 150 2.87 6.46 -9.92
CA ALA A 150 3.43 7.81 -9.86
C ALA A 150 4.82 7.82 -9.23
N SER A 151 5.00 7.18 -8.08
CA SER A 151 6.29 7.09 -7.39
C SER A 151 7.36 6.36 -8.24
N TYR A 152 6.97 5.31 -8.96
CA TYR A 152 7.86 4.64 -9.91
C TYR A 152 8.34 5.57 -11.03
N ILE A 153 7.43 6.34 -11.64
CA ILE A 153 7.75 7.32 -12.69
C ILE A 153 8.68 8.40 -12.13
N ASP A 154 8.45 8.86 -10.91
CA ASP A 154 9.28 9.88 -10.26
C ASP A 154 10.70 9.40 -10.01
N VAL A 155 10.90 8.15 -9.57
CA VAL A 155 12.24 7.55 -9.46
C VAL A 155 12.93 7.49 -10.84
N PHE A 156 12.20 7.05 -11.87
CA PHE A 156 12.75 6.98 -13.22
C PHE A 156 13.17 8.35 -13.74
N ARG A 157 12.31 9.36 -13.59
CA ARG A 157 12.57 10.76 -13.94
C ARG A 157 13.80 11.31 -13.20
N SER A 158 13.86 11.12 -11.89
CA SER A 158 14.95 11.62 -11.04
C SER A 158 16.30 10.96 -11.42
N LYS A 159 16.33 9.66 -11.73
CA LYS A 159 17.52 8.97 -12.28
C LYS A 159 17.99 9.62 -13.58
N LYS A 160 17.11 9.95 -14.50
CA LYS A 160 17.46 10.62 -15.76
C LYS A 160 18.01 12.02 -15.50
N PHE A 161 17.45 12.79 -14.54
CA PHE A 161 17.97 14.11 -14.18
C PHE A 161 19.37 14.02 -13.58
N VAL A 162 19.63 13.07 -12.70
CA VAL A 162 20.99 12.82 -12.15
C VAL A 162 21.97 12.49 -13.27
N ALA A 163 21.60 11.62 -14.22
CA ALA A 163 22.46 11.27 -15.36
C ALA A 163 22.78 12.49 -16.24
N LEU A 164 21.78 13.32 -16.55
CA LEU A 164 21.96 14.56 -17.32
C LEU A 164 22.82 15.58 -16.56
N ALA A 165 22.61 15.74 -15.24
CA ALA A 165 23.41 16.64 -14.43
C ALA A 165 24.88 16.20 -14.33
N LYS A 166 25.14 14.89 -14.21
CA LYS A 166 26.49 14.31 -14.27
C LYS A 166 27.17 14.63 -15.60
N LYS A 167 26.48 14.42 -16.73
CA LYS A 167 26.99 14.74 -18.08
C LYS A 167 27.27 16.24 -18.21
N ASN A 168 26.36 17.09 -17.74
CA ASN A 168 26.54 18.55 -17.76
C ASN A 168 27.76 18.99 -16.95
N LEU A 169 27.91 18.49 -15.72
CA LEU A 169 29.07 18.77 -14.87
C LEU A 169 30.37 18.32 -15.55
N LYS A 170 30.39 17.13 -16.16
CA LYS A 170 31.55 16.63 -16.92
C LYS A 170 31.93 17.60 -18.05
N ASN A 171 30.99 18.04 -18.86
CA ASN A 171 31.22 18.97 -19.96
C ASN A 171 31.78 20.33 -19.45
N HIS A 172 31.22 20.87 -18.36
CA HIS A 172 31.78 22.11 -17.76
C HIS A 172 33.18 21.94 -17.21
N LYS A 173 33.49 20.78 -16.59
CA LYS A 173 34.87 20.47 -16.12
C LYS A 173 35.84 20.38 -17.28
N GLU A 174 35.50 19.72 -18.38
CA GLU A 174 36.34 19.61 -19.58
C GLU A 174 36.57 20.98 -20.22
N LEU A 175 35.55 21.81 -20.34
CA LEU A 175 35.64 23.19 -20.80
C LEU A 175 36.56 24.02 -19.88
N GLY A 176 36.40 23.87 -18.57
CA GLY A 176 37.21 24.51 -17.56
C GLY A 176 38.72 24.17 -17.70
N GLN A 177 39.02 22.90 -17.93
CA GLN A 177 40.41 22.44 -18.17
C GLN A 177 40.98 23.08 -19.44
N ARG A 178 40.25 23.18 -20.54
CA ARG A 178 40.68 23.84 -21.79
C ARG A 178 40.96 25.32 -21.57
N ILE A 179 40.08 26.03 -20.86
CA ILE A 179 40.25 27.46 -20.56
C ILE A 179 41.43 27.67 -19.62
N LYS A 180 41.61 26.82 -18.60
CA LYS A 180 42.76 26.85 -17.69
C LYS A 180 44.10 26.72 -18.44
N LYS A 181 44.19 25.74 -19.35
CA LYS A 181 45.38 25.56 -20.19
C LYS A 181 45.69 26.80 -21.03
N ARG A 182 44.69 27.43 -21.66
CA ARG A 182 44.86 28.66 -22.44
C ARG A 182 45.32 29.83 -21.57
N ALA A 183 44.79 29.96 -20.34
CA ALA A 183 45.18 31.00 -19.41
C ALA A 183 46.66 30.85 -18.96
N GLN A 184 47.13 29.61 -18.81
CA GLN A 184 48.52 29.32 -18.45
C GLN A 184 49.52 29.62 -19.58
N THR A 185 49.12 29.52 -20.83
CA THR A 185 49.97 29.83 -22.00
C THR A 185 49.92 31.30 -22.42
N GLY A 186 49.35 32.18 -21.59
CA GLY A 186 49.28 33.62 -21.86
C GLY A 186 48.19 34.09 -22.80
N TYR A 187 47.44 33.16 -23.40
CA TYR A 187 46.32 33.44 -24.32
C TYR A 187 44.96 33.53 -23.68
N GLY A 188 44.85 33.51 -22.34
CA GLY A 188 43.60 33.45 -21.62
C GLY A 188 43.37 34.63 -20.66
N ASN A 189 42.08 34.99 -20.48
CA ASN A 189 41.64 36.03 -19.54
C ASN A 189 41.29 35.37 -18.17
N LYS A 190 41.78 35.93 -17.06
CA LYS A 190 41.44 35.50 -15.68
C LYS A 190 39.94 35.55 -15.40
N ALA A 191 39.20 36.53 -16.00
CA ALA A 191 37.75 36.63 -15.88
C ALA A 191 37.03 35.40 -16.47
N ASN A 192 37.47 34.89 -17.61
CA ASN A 192 36.91 33.69 -18.22
C ASN A 192 37.11 32.44 -17.34
N LEU A 193 38.26 32.35 -16.67
CA LEU A 193 38.51 31.25 -15.73
C LEU A 193 37.60 31.33 -14.49
N ALA A 194 37.42 32.53 -13.94
CA ALA A 194 36.49 32.76 -12.82
C ALA A 194 35.05 32.40 -13.20
N GLN A 195 34.62 32.82 -14.39
CA GLN A 195 33.28 32.52 -14.90
C GLN A 195 33.04 31.01 -15.08
N VAL A 196 34.02 30.27 -15.62
CA VAL A 196 33.91 28.82 -15.80
C VAL A 196 33.89 28.10 -14.45
N ASN A 197 34.72 28.52 -13.50
CA ASN A 197 34.71 27.96 -12.15
C ASN A 197 33.33 28.17 -11.47
N ALA A 198 32.72 29.33 -11.62
CA ALA A 198 31.37 29.58 -11.12
C ALA A 198 30.34 28.66 -11.77
N ARG A 199 30.42 28.43 -13.10
CA ARG A 199 29.53 27.49 -13.80
C ARG A 199 29.73 26.05 -13.34
N ILE A 200 30.95 25.61 -13.09
CA ILE A 200 31.28 24.30 -12.54
C ILE A 200 30.68 24.15 -11.13
N ALA A 201 30.82 25.17 -10.27
CA ALA A 201 30.24 25.15 -8.94
C ALA A 201 28.71 25.07 -8.98
N LEU A 202 28.07 25.83 -9.87
CA LEU A 202 26.61 25.79 -10.08
C LEU A 202 26.16 24.42 -10.62
N ALA A 203 26.88 23.83 -11.57
CA ALA A 203 26.57 22.51 -12.11
C ALA A 203 26.72 21.42 -11.04
N ASN A 204 27.71 21.54 -10.16
CA ASN A 204 27.88 20.64 -9.02
C ASN A 204 26.75 20.74 -8.00
N ALA A 205 26.35 21.98 -7.66
CA ALA A 205 25.21 22.22 -6.76
C ALA A 205 23.90 21.62 -7.33
N ARG A 206 23.68 21.76 -8.64
CA ARG A 206 22.53 21.13 -9.32
C ARG A 206 22.58 19.61 -9.25
N LEU A 207 23.75 19.01 -9.43
CA LEU A 207 23.91 17.55 -9.30
C LEU A 207 23.55 17.07 -7.90
N ILE A 208 24.06 17.74 -6.85
CA ILE A 208 23.75 17.41 -5.45
C ILE A 208 22.25 17.52 -5.20
N ARG A 209 21.59 18.56 -5.70
CA ARG A 209 20.14 18.72 -5.58
C ARG A 209 19.39 17.56 -6.23
N PHE A 210 19.73 17.20 -7.47
CA PHE A 210 19.06 16.08 -8.15
C PHE A 210 19.35 14.72 -7.50
N GLN A 211 20.49 14.55 -6.84
CA GLN A 211 20.76 13.37 -6.02
C GLN A 211 19.82 13.31 -4.82
N GLY A 212 19.64 14.41 -4.10
CA GLY A 212 18.67 14.48 -3.00
C GLY A 212 17.23 14.24 -3.46
N GLU A 213 16.83 14.79 -4.62
CA GLU A 213 15.51 14.52 -5.21
C GLU A 213 15.34 13.03 -5.56
N LEU A 214 16.38 12.35 -6.04
CA LEU A 214 16.35 10.91 -6.30
C LEU A 214 16.22 10.09 -5.01
N ASP A 215 16.95 10.48 -3.95
CA ASP A 215 16.88 9.78 -2.66
C ASP A 215 15.46 9.91 -2.07
N THR A 216 14.87 11.11 -2.14
CA THR A 216 13.48 11.35 -1.71
C THR A 216 12.49 10.51 -2.54
N ALA A 217 12.61 10.53 -3.87
CA ALA A 217 11.73 9.74 -4.74
C ALA A 217 11.86 8.24 -4.48
N THR A 218 13.07 7.76 -4.16
CA THR A 218 13.31 6.36 -3.83
C THR A 218 12.64 5.96 -2.51
N ALA A 219 12.71 6.83 -1.49
CA ALA A 219 12.03 6.61 -0.22
C ALA A 219 10.50 6.57 -0.38
N GLN A 220 9.93 7.53 -1.13
CA GLN A 220 8.49 7.55 -1.45
C GLN A 220 8.05 6.30 -2.23
N TYR A 221 8.89 5.81 -3.15
CA TYR A 221 8.60 4.57 -3.87
C TYR A 221 8.57 3.37 -2.91
N GLN A 222 9.52 3.26 -2.00
CA GLN A 222 9.53 2.18 -1.00
C GLN A 222 8.29 2.22 -0.13
N GLU A 223 7.89 3.40 0.34
CA GLU A 223 6.67 3.58 1.13
C GLU A 223 5.40 3.18 0.35
N SER A 224 5.35 3.46 -0.95
CA SER A 224 4.17 3.19 -1.78
C SER A 224 4.04 1.73 -2.24
N VAL A 225 5.09 0.92 -2.16
CA VAL A 225 5.12 -0.45 -2.69
C VAL A 225 5.23 -1.52 -1.60
N ASP A 226 5.82 -1.20 -0.45
CA ASP A 226 6.01 -2.12 0.68
C ASP A 226 4.97 -1.90 1.77
#